data_2a2b69935954851d20b322b3974a1a6d
#
_entry.id   2a2b69935954851d20b322b3974a1a6d
#
_cell.length_a   1.000
_cell.length_b   1.000
_cell.length_c   1.000
_cell.angle_alpha   90.00
_cell.angle_beta   90.00
_cell.angle_gamma   90.00
#
_symmetry.space_group_name_H-M   'P 1'
#
loop_
_entity.id
_entity.type
_entity.pdbx_description
1 polymer ?
#
loop_
_entity_poly.entity_id
_entity_poly.type
_entity_poly.pdbx_seq_one_letter_code
_entity_poly.pdbx_strand_id
1 'polypeptide(L)'
;FISGNQRSNSYRAYSIDVLNAKSSVTKTTDVQNGMSVSNTLYTPQYKKNQQLIVYRIYLPNKNTDVTGGVKLPQPLLTLSDGTKLIGEDACKALKSSQPLQISLDALGIPPDEYNKLINQPEKPDTWPSHNPTKWFIQLDRKSLIGMYTGDIDPNAPRSEGGFYPNLDNDYIRAIINRKHGKVLIVRGKAPTTPQTYNGESISSKTDLRYWSLCSNQSFVNTRVNDCLFDEEIPVNKNGFYTIAISRVEDRPRNATKECGMAWLPMADDGDGMFDEDVTIIQFRHMLPANDFKHAIQKVMMQDQLETVMGPYMPKARYLMPNQVETFFPCSNK
;
A
#
# COMPACT_ATOMS: atom_id res chain seq x y z
N PHE A 1 -9.69 14.08 4.90
CA PHE A 1 -9.99 13.58 6.25
C PHE A 1 -11.11 14.38 6.86
N ILE A 2 -12.25 13.76 7.15
CA ILE A 2 -13.36 14.48 7.79
C ILE A 2 -13.02 14.60 9.27
N SER A 3 -12.66 15.79 9.71
CA SER A 3 -12.33 16.05 11.10
C SER A 3 -13.56 15.84 12.00
N GLY A 4 -13.35 15.38 13.22
CA GLY A 4 -14.42 15.18 14.20
C GLY A 4 -15.14 13.83 14.09
N ASN A 5 -14.69 12.91 13.22
CA ASN A 5 -15.27 11.58 13.13
C ASN A 5 -14.79 10.68 14.28
N GLN A 6 -15.32 10.94 15.48
CA GLN A 6 -15.09 10.06 16.63
C GLN A 6 -15.93 8.80 16.46
N ARG A 7 -15.32 7.63 16.68
CA ARG A 7 -15.99 6.33 16.54
C ARG A 7 -17.20 6.18 17.47
N SER A 8 -17.16 6.86 18.60
CA SER A 8 -18.25 6.95 19.58
C SER A 8 -19.39 7.91 19.21
N ASN A 9 -19.23 8.70 18.14
CA ASN A 9 -20.27 9.62 17.71
C ASN A 9 -21.42 8.84 17.06
N SER A 10 -22.64 8.98 17.59
CA SER A 10 -23.84 8.34 17.04
C SER A 10 -24.22 8.87 15.65
N TYR A 11 -23.86 10.11 15.34
CA TYR A 11 -24.10 10.74 14.04
C TYR A 11 -22.80 10.83 13.24
N ARG A 12 -22.65 9.98 12.22
CA ARG A 12 -21.44 9.84 11.42
C ARG A 12 -21.69 10.06 9.92
N ALA A 13 -22.70 10.86 9.59
CA ALA A 13 -22.96 11.23 8.20
C ALA A 13 -21.89 12.20 7.67
N TYR A 14 -21.51 12.04 6.43
CA TYR A 14 -20.59 12.93 5.73
C TYR A 14 -21.04 13.14 4.28
N SER A 15 -20.60 14.24 3.68
CA SER A 15 -20.68 14.47 2.24
C SER A 15 -19.33 14.92 1.72
N ILE A 16 -19.02 14.53 0.50
CA ILE A 16 -17.81 14.95 -0.22
C ILE A 16 -18.26 15.49 -1.57
N ASP A 17 -17.93 16.76 -1.83
CA ASP A 17 -18.15 17.38 -3.13
C ASP A 17 -17.01 17.01 -4.07
N VAL A 18 -17.33 16.48 -5.25
CA VAL A 18 -16.35 16.15 -6.28
C VAL A 18 -16.55 17.12 -7.44
N LEU A 19 -15.56 18.00 -7.64
CA LEU A 19 -15.60 19.07 -8.65
C LEU A 19 -14.47 18.89 -9.66
N ASN A 20 -14.74 19.32 -10.90
CA ASN A 20 -13.68 19.40 -11.90
C ASN A 20 -12.71 20.53 -11.53
N ALA A 21 -11.40 20.21 -11.49
CA ALA A 21 -10.39 21.23 -11.29
C ALA A 21 -10.40 22.20 -12.47
N LYS A 22 -10.61 23.49 -12.19
CA LYS A 22 -10.28 24.57 -13.14
C LYS A 22 -8.76 24.70 -13.17
N SER A 23 -8.18 25.05 -14.30
CA SER A 23 -6.74 25.17 -14.56
C SER A 23 -5.95 26.10 -13.62
N SER A 24 -6.59 26.73 -12.66
CA SER A 24 -6.01 27.71 -11.73
C SER A 24 -6.44 27.52 -10.27
N VAL A 25 -6.77 26.31 -9.84
CA VAL A 25 -7.09 26.09 -8.41
C VAL A 25 -5.78 26.05 -7.63
N THR A 26 -5.40 27.19 -7.07
CA THR A 26 -4.52 27.26 -5.91
C THR A 26 -5.16 26.42 -4.79
N LYS A 27 -4.39 25.54 -4.18
CA LYS A 27 -4.79 24.79 -2.97
C LYS A 27 -5.13 25.81 -1.88
N THR A 28 -6.37 26.27 -1.82
CA THR A 28 -6.86 27.01 -0.67
C THR A 28 -7.23 25.98 0.39
N THR A 29 -6.30 25.76 1.29
CA THR A 29 -6.60 25.09 2.57
C THR A 29 -7.33 26.12 3.42
N ASP A 30 -8.66 26.07 3.42
CA ASP A 30 -9.43 26.71 4.47
C ASP A 30 -9.16 25.96 5.77
N VAL A 31 -8.28 26.53 6.59
CA VAL A 31 -7.96 26.00 7.91
C VAL A 31 -8.71 26.83 8.93
N GLN A 32 -9.79 26.29 9.50
CA GLN A 32 -10.39 26.84 10.71
C GLN A 32 -9.94 26.01 11.91
N ASN A 33 -9.35 26.67 12.92
CA ASN A 33 -8.86 26.03 14.16
C ASN A 33 -7.85 24.90 13.93
N GLY A 34 -6.97 25.00 12.94
CA GLY A 34 -5.95 23.99 12.66
C GLY A 34 -6.46 22.74 11.93
N MET A 35 -7.72 22.72 11.48
CA MET A 35 -8.33 21.60 10.76
C MET A 35 -8.79 22.04 9.37
N SER A 36 -8.51 21.23 8.34
CA SER A 36 -9.09 21.45 7.01
C SER A 36 -10.60 21.20 7.08
N VAL A 37 -11.39 22.20 6.71
CA VAL A 37 -12.87 22.12 6.69
C VAL A 37 -13.43 21.87 5.29
N SER A 38 -12.58 21.74 4.27
CA SER A 38 -13.04 21.48 2.92
C SER A 38 -13.34 20.00 2.70
N ASN A 39 -14.60 19.67 2.44
CA ASN A 39 -15.03 18.35 1.97
C ASN A 39 -15.02 18.25 0.43
N THR A 40 -14.22 19.06 -0.25
CA THR A 40 -14.17 19.12 -1.71
C THR A 40 -12.96 18.36 -2.23
N LEU A 41 -13.21 17.44 -3.14
CA LEU A 41 -12.20 16.73 -3.93
C LEU A 41 -12.20 17.31 -5.35
N TYR A 42 -11.06 17.81 -5.78
CA TYR A 42 -10.89 18.28 -7.15
C TYR A 42 -10.32 17.16 -8.01
N THR A 43 -11.03 16.83 -9.09
CA THR A 43 -10.56 15.87 -10.08
C THR A 43 -9.65 16.57 -11.09
N PRO A 44 -8.56 15.93 -11.55
CA PRO A 44 -7.72 16.50 -12.58
C PRO A 44 -8.47 16.58 -13.92
N GLN A 45 -8.14 17.59 -14.73
CA GLN A 45 -8.65 17.68 -16.09
C GLN A 45 -7.88 16.69 -16.98
N TYR A 46 -8.55 15.63 -17.41
CA TYR A 46 -8.03 14.72 -18.42
C TYR A 46 -8.60 15.04 -19.80
N LYS A 47 -7.77 14.87 -20.82
CA LYS A 47 -8.14 15.16 -22.23
C LYS A 47 -9.39 14.40 -22.73
N LYS A 48 -9.83 13.34 -22.04
CA LYS A 48 -10.93 12.47 -22.46
C LYS A 48 -12.19 12.58 -21.59
N ASN A 49 -12.33 13.59 -20.75
CA ASN A 49 -13.49 13.82 -19.88
C ASN A 49 -13.93 12.61 -19.01
N GLN A 50 -13.11 11.56 -18.94
CA GLN A 50 -13.38 10.37 -18.14
C GLN A 50 -12.55 10.42 -16.87
N GLN A 51 -13.20 10.21 -15.72
CA GLN A 51 -12.58 10.25 -14.40
C GLN A 51 -13.00 9.02 -13.62
N LEU A 52 -12.10 8.54 -12.76
CA LEU A 52 -12.35 7.43 -11.87
C LEU A 52 -12.32 7.92 -10.42
N ILE A 53 -13.42 7.71 -9.71
CA ILE A 53 -13.49 7.90 -8.26
C ILE A 53 -13.37 6.53 -7.60
N VAL A 54 -12.38 6.37 -6.72
CA VAL A 54 -12.15 5.14 -5.97
C VAL A 54 -12.48 5.37 -4.51
N TYR A 55 -13.54 4.73 -4.03
CA TYR A 55 -13.85 4.66 -2.60
C TYR A 55 -13.18 3.41 -2.01
N ARG A 56 -12.32 3.60 -1.01
CA ARG A 56 -11.53 2.51 -0.42
C ARG A 56 -11.88 2.31 1.03
N ILE A 57 -12.20 1.07 1.39
CA ILE A 57 -12.33 0.61 2.77
C ILE A 57 -11.11 -0.26 3.06
N TYR A 58 -10.18 0.25 3.85
CA TYR A 58 -8.95 -0.49 4.16
C TYR A 58 -9.19 -1.61 5.15
N LEU A 59 -10.04 -1.36 6.15
CA LEU A 59 -10.35 -2.32 7.19
C LEU A 59 -11.76 -2.05 7.72
N PRO A 60 -12.74 -2.89 7.40
CA PRO A 60 -14.08 -2.78 7.98
C PRO A 60 -14.03 -3.14 9.48
N ASN A 61 -15.07 -2.77 10.24
CA ASN A 61 -15.19 -3.20 11.61
C ASN A 61 -15.28 -4.73 11.71
N LYS A 62 -14.66 -5.30 12.74
CA LYS A 62 -14.71 -6.74 13.00
C LYS A 62 -16.16 -7.25 13.09
N ASN A 63 -16.40 -8.40 12.48
CA ASN A 63 -17.72 -9.05 12.43
C ASN A 63 -18.80 -8.23 11.70
N THR A 64 -18.42 -7.34 10.78
CA THR A 64 -19.35 -6.67 9.88
C THR A 64 -19.12 -7.11 8.44
N ASP A 65 -19.93 -6.63 7.51
CA ASP A 65 -19.71 -6.81 6.08
C ASP A 65 -18.51 -5.98 5.59
N VAL A 66 -18.18 -6.09 4.31
CA VAL A 66 -17.07 -5.36 3.67
C VAL A 66 -17.22 -3.84 3.73
N THR A 67 -18.40 -3.32 4.03
CA THR A 67 -18.66 -1.89 4.21
C THR A 67 -18.58 -1.42 5.67
N GLY A 68 -18.29 -2.32 6.59
CA GLY A 68 -18.26 -2.02 8.02
C GLY A 68 -19.67 -1.79 8.62
N GLY A 69 -20.72 -2.31 7.97
CA GLY A 69 -22.12 -2.19 8.39
C GLY A 69 -22.77 -0.83 8.08
N VAL A 70 -22.09 0.08 7.36
CA VAL A 70 -22.60 1.45 7.09
C VAL A 70 -23.03 1.68 5.64
N LYS A 71 -22.91 0.67 4.77
CA LYS A 71 -23.17 0.74 3.33
C LYS A 71 -22.20 1.69 2.60
N LEU A 72 -22.30 1.72 1.28
CA LEU A 72 -21.52 2.65 0.44
C LEU A 72 -22.18 4.03 0.41
N PRO A 73 -21.39 5.10 0.20
CA PRO A 73 -21.93 6.44 -0.01
C PRO A 73 -22.91 6.47 -1.19
N GLN A 74 -24.01 7.21 -1.03
CA GLN A 74 -24.93 7.45 -2.15
C GLN A 74 -24.40 8.58 -3.03
N PRO A 75 -24.26 8.37 -4.36
CA PRO A 75 -23.92 9.43 -5.27
C PRO A 75 -25.10 10.40 -5.46
N LEU A 76 -24.77 11.69 -5.51
CA LEU A 76 -25.68 12.76 -5.94
C LEU A 76 -24.98 13.50 -7.07
N LEU A 77 -25.58 13.47 -8.25
CA LEU A 77 -25.06 14.15 -9.44
C LEU A 77 -25.88 15.42 -9.70
N THR A 78 -25.22 16.56 -9.77
CA THR A 78 -25.85 17.82 -10.21
C THR A 78 -25.45 18.07 -11.66
N LEU A 79 -26.42 18.11 -12.55
CA LEU A 79 -26.22 18.40 -13.97
C LEU A 79 -26.01 19.91 -14.20
N SER A 80 -25.58 20.28 -15.40
CA SER A 80 -25.31 21.68 -15.75
C SER A 80 -26.56 22.59 -15.73
N ASP A 81 -27.74 22.02 -15.88
CA ASP A 81 -29.03 22.72 -15.78
C ASP A 81 -29.56 22.82 -14.34
N GLY A 82 -28.79 22.30 -13.36
CA GLY A 82 -29.18 22.28 -11.95
C GLY A 82 -30.01 21.05 -11.53
N THR A 83 -30.39 20.17 -12.48
CA THR A 83 -31.10 18.93 -12.15
C THR A 83 -30.27 18.05 -11.26
N LYS A 84 -30.88 17.45 -10.23
CA LYS A 84 -30.23 16.53 -9.29
C LYS A 84 -30.72 15.11 -9.49
N LEU A 85 -29.78 14.22 -9.75
CA LEU A 85 -29.98 12.77 -9.81
C LEU A 85 -29.38 12.13 -8.56
N ILE A 86 -30.07 11.16 -7.97
CA ILE A 86 -29.67 10.54 -6.70
C ILE A 86 -29.62 9.02 -6.84
N GLY A 87 -28.65 8.40 -6.17
CA GLY A 87 -28.55 6.96 -6.06
C GLY A 87 -28.40 6.27 -7.41
N GLU A 88 -29.33 5.38 -7.74
CA GLU A 88 -29.25 4.57 -8.99
C GLU A 88 -29.32 5.42 -10.26
N ASP A 89 -30.10 6.47 -10.28
CA ASP A 89 -30.21 7.37 -11.44
C ASP A 89 -28.90 8.16 -11.66
N ALA A 90 -28.26 8.59 -10.56
CA ALA A 90 -26.93 9.19 -10.63
C ALA A 90 -25.89 8.16 -11.13
N CYS A 91 -25.93 6.92 -10.66
CA CYS A 91 -25.04 5.85 -11.12
C CYS A 91 -25.24 5.55 -12.62
N LYS A 92 -26.49 5.49 -13.08
CA LYS A 92 -26.78 5.28 -14.51
C LYS A 92 -26.24 6.41 -15.39
N ALA A 93 -26.42 7.67 -14.93
CA ALA A 93 -25.92 8.84 -15.65
C ALA A 93 -24.38 8.94 -15.66
N LEU A 94 -23.73 8.49 -14.59
CA LEU A 94 -22.26 8.46 -14.46
C LEU A 94 -21.63 7.27 -15.20
N LYS A 95 -22.42 6.25 -15.56
CA LYS A 95 -21.88 5.07 -16.22
C LYS A 95 -21.35 5.42 -17.60
N SER A 96 -20.04 5.29 -17.77
CA SER A 96 -19.42 5.48 -19.07
C SER A 96 -19.87 4.39 -20.06
N SER A 97 -20.23 4.78 -21.28
CA SER A 97 -20.48 3.85 -22.40
C SER A 97 -19.20 3.20 -22.93
N GLN A 98 -18.05 3.75 -22.59
CA GLN A 98 -16.75 3.23 -22.96
C GLN A 98 -16.11 2.56 -21.74
N PRO A 99 -15.51 1.36 -21.89
CA PRO A 99 -14.75 0.76 -20.82
C PRO A 99 -13.62 1.69 -20.41
N LEU A 100 -13.32 1.73 -19.11
CA LEU A 100 -12.17 2.44 -18.61
C LEU A 100 -10.91 1.79 -19.19
N GLN A 101 -10.27 2.48 -20.11
CA GLN A 101 -8.96 2.07 -20.60
C GLN A 101 -7.91 2.57 -19.63
N ILE A 102 -7.55 1.72 -18.68
CA ILE A 102 -6.30 1.88 -17.94
C ILE A 102 -5.22 1.51 -18.95
N SER A 103 -4.51 2.52 -19.44
CA SER A 103 -3.39 2.29 -20.35
C SER A 103 -2.32 1.49 -19.60
N LEU A 104 -2.20 0.22 -19.91
CA LEU A 104 -1.09 -0.62 -19.45
C LEU A 104 0.25 -0.08 -19.98
N ASP A 105 0.24 0.64 -21.12
CA ASP A 105 1.40 1.36 -21.64
C ASP A 105 1.99 2.37 -20.65
N ALA A 106 1.21 2.74 -19.66
CA ALA A 106 1.66 3.65 -18.62
C ALA A 106 2.64 3.00 -17.62
N LEU A 107 2.69 1.67 -17.53
CA LEU A 107 3.65 0.87 -16.77
C LEU A 107 4.16 -0.33 -17.56
N GLY A 108 3.61 -0.55 -18.74
CA GLY A 108 3.94 -1.70 -19.54
C GLY A 108 5.39 -1.60 -20.00
N ILE A 109 6.25 -2.29 -19.28
CA ILE A 109 7.46 -2.82 -19.91
C ILE A 109 6.92 -3.93 -20.81
N PRO A 110 7.06 -3.84 -22.16
CA PRO A 110 6.64 -4.91 -23.05
C PRO A 110 7.26 -6.25 -22.61
N PRO A 111 6.58 -7.39 -22.77
CA PRO A 111 7.10 -8.69 -22.35
C PRO A 111 8.52 -8.98 -22.87
N ASP A 112 8.79 -8.63 -24.12
CA ASP A 112 10.11 -8.83 -24.72
C ASP A 112 11.19 -7.96 -24.07
N GLU A 113 10.85 -6.74 -23.68
CA GLU A 113 11.76 -5.86 -22.98
C GLU A 113 11.97 -6.33 -21.54
N TYR A 114 10.91 -6.76 -20.86
CA TYR A 114 11.01 -7.38 -19.54
C TYR A 114 11.93 -8.61 -19.57
N ASN A 115 11.76 -9.51 -20.54
CA ASN A 115 12.63 -10.67 -20.70
C ASN A 115 14.09 -10.30 -20.96
N LYS A 116 14.36 -9.26 -21.74
CA LYS A 116 15.72 -8.74 -21.90
C LYS A 116 16.30 -8.21 -20.60
N LEU A 117 15.46 -7.53 -19.82
CA LEU A 117 15.89 -6.97 -18.55
C LEU A 117 16.18 -8.06 -17.51
N ILE A 118 15.36 -9.09 -17.37
CA ILE A 118 15.60 -10.19 -16.41
C ILE A 118 16.76 -11.11 -16.80
N ASN A 119 17.14 -11.12 -18.08
CA ASN A 119 18.21 -11.98 -18.61
C ASN A 119 19.51 -11.22 -18.85
N GLN A 120 19.75 -10.11 -18.14
CA GLN A 120 21.03 -9.38 -18.24
C GLN A 120 22.18 -10.21 -17.65
N PRO A 121 23.11 -10.74 -18.47
CA PRO A 121 24.16 -11.66 -18.00
C PRO A 121 25.15 -10.98 -17.05
N GLU A 122 25.31 -9.67 -17.13
CA GLU A 122 26.23 -8.89 -16.29
C GLU A 122 25.66 -8.54 -14.90
N LYS A 123 24.35 -8.76 -14.66
CA LYS A 123 23.69 -8.45 -13.38
C LYS A 123 22.82 -9.60 -12.86
N PRO A 124 23.27 -10.87 -12.87
CA PRO A 124 22.41 -12.02 -12.58
C PRO A 124 21.91 -12.07 -11.15
N ASP A 125 22.67 -11.57 -10.18
CA ASP A 125 22.35 -11.66 -8.75
C ASP A 125 21.54 -10.48 -8.24
N THR A 126 21.54 -9.37 -8.96
CA THR A 126 20.87 -8.13 -8.53
C THR A 126 19.56 -7.87 -9.27
N TRP A 127 19.16 -8.76 -10.18
CA TRP A 127 18.07 -8.48 -11.08
C TRP A 127 16.95 -9.56 -11.08
N PRO A 128 15.68 -9.14 -11.03
CA PRO A 128 15.13 -7.88 -10.49
C PRO A 128 15.14 -7.85 -8.96
N SER A 129 15.43 -8.99 -8.32
CA SER A 129 15.49 -9.15 -6.88
C SER A 129 16.92 -8.99 -6.36
N HIS A 130 17.03 -8.50 -5.14
CA HIS A 130 18.31 -8.31 -4.46
C HIS A 130 18.47 -9.27 -3.27
N ASN A 131 19.72 -9.73 -3.07
CA ASN A 131 20.13 -10.43 -1.85
C ASN A 131 21.45 -9.79 -1.33
N PRO A 132 21.42 -9.04 -0.20
CA PRO A 132 20.27 -8.78 0.67
C PRO A 132 19.14 -7.96 0.00
N THR A 133 17.93 -8.16 0.49
CA THR A 133 16.74 -7.49 -0.06
C THR A 133 16.87 -5.96 0.01
N LYS A 134 16.60 -5.30 -1.10
CA LYS A 134 16.63 -3.83 -1.20
C LYS A 134 15.21 -3.28 -1.28
N TRP A 135 14.95 -2.26 -0.48
CA TRP A 135 13.68 -1.55 -0.47
C TRP A 135 13.77 -0.26 -1.26
N PHE A 136 12.69 0.07 -1.95
CA PHE A 136 12.57 1.26 -2.78
C PHE A 136 11.34 2.06 -2.39
N ILE A 137 11.47 3.38 -2.39
CA ILE A 137 10.31 4.27 -2.25
C ILE A 137 9.40 4.15 -3.47
N GLN A 138 8.20 4.71 -3.38
CA GLN A 138 7.32 4.85 -4.53
C GLN A 138 7.95 5.85 -5.52
N LEU A 139 8.52 5.34 -6.59
CA LEU A 139 9.12 6.15 -7.66
C LEU A 139 8.08 6.54 -8.71
N ASP A 140 8.40 7.54 -9.53
CA ASP A 140 7.66 7.82 -10.74
C ASP A 140 7.76 6.64 -11.74
N ARG A 141 6.93 6.67 -12.78
CA ARG A 141 6.87 5.58 -13.76
C ARG A 141 8.18 5.36 -14.51
N LYS A 142 8.87 6.45 -14.86
CA LYS A 142 10.13 6.37 -15.59
C LYS A 142 11.20 5.69 -14.73
N SER A 143 11.25 6.03 -13.46
CA SER A 143 12.22 5.48 -12.52
C SER A 143 11.87 4.07 -12.03
N LEU A 144 10.61 3.61 -12.19
CA LEU A 144 10.22 2.23 -11.88
C LEU A 144 11.01 1.20 -12.70
N ILE A 145 11.38 1.53 -13.94
CA ILE A 145 12.25 0.68 -14.76
C ILE A 145 13.58 0.41 -14.05
N GLY A 146 14.12 1.40 -13.35
CA GLY A 146 15.34 1.26 -12.57
C GLY A 146 15.26 0.20 -11.47
N MET A 147 14.08 -0.08 -10.91
CA MET A 147 13.92 -1.21 -9.99
C MET A 147 14.21 -2.54 -10.66
N TYR A 148 14.04 -2.63 -11.96
CA TYR A 148 14.29 -3.83 -12.76
C TYR A 148 15.70 -3.87 -13.33
N THR A 149 16.36 -2.77 -13.59
CA THR A 149 17.75 -2.71 -14.08
C THR A 149 18.78 -2.58 -12.96
N GLY A 150 18.34 -2.36 -11.73
CA GLY A 150 19.23 -2.02 -10.62
C GLY A 150 19.83 -0.60 -10.72
N ASP A 151 19.50 0.14 -11.77
CA ASP A 151 20.01 1.49 -12.05
C ASP A 151 18.98 2.55 -11.66
N ILE A 152 18.64 2.62 -10.39
CA ILE A 152 17.77 3.68 -9.89
C ILE A 152 18.62 4.96 -9.77
N ASP A 153 18.16 6.00 -10.47
CA ASP A 153 18.68 7.34 -10.25
C ASP A 153 18.47 7.72 -8.77
N PRO A 154 19.54 7.98 -8.00
CA PRO A 154 19.42 8.39 -6.61
C PRO A 154 18.64 9.70 -6.44
N ASN A 155 18.53 10.50 -7.49
CA ASN A 155 17.75 11.73 -7.52
C ASN A 155 16.34 11.53 -8.11
N ALA A 156 15.93 10.28 -8.37
CA ALA A 156 14.59 10.01 -8.87
C ALA A 156 13.53 10.58 -7.91
N PRO A 157 12.58 11.37 -8.42
CA PRO A 157 11.58 11.96 -7.57
C PRO A 157 10.62 10.90 -7.04
N ARG A 158 10.24 11.05 -5.78
CA ARG A 158 9.14 10.28 -5.22
C ARG A 158 7.85 10.59 -5.96
N SER A 159 7.10 9.54 -6.30
CA SER A 159 5.76 9.70 -6.84
C SER A 159 4.78 10.06 -5.73
N GLU A 160 3.94 11.06 -5.98
CA GLU A 160 2.79 11.36 -5.12
C GLU A 160 1.65 10.39 -5.43
N GLY A 161 1.67 9.20 -4.80
CA GLY A 161 0.49 8.35 -4.69
C GLY A 161 0.28 7.21 -5.69
N GLY A 162 1.18 6.82 -6.53
CA GLY A 162 1.03 5.66 -7.41
C GLY A 162 -0.05 5.80 -8.50
N PHE A 163 -0.71 4.68 -8.92
CA PHE A 163 -1.73 4.67 -9.98
C PHE A 163 -2.98 5.47 -9.66
N TYR A 164 -3.38 5.40 -8.40
CA TYR A 164 -4.54 6.11 -7.87
C TYR A 164 -4.06 6.96 -6.72
N PRO A 165 -3.75 8.23 -6.95
CA PRO A 165 -3.19 9.11 -5.94
C PRO A 165 -4.02 9.11 -4.67
N ASN A 166 -3.36 8.88 -3.54
CA ASN A 166 -3.93 8.98 -2.22
C ASN A 166 -2.85 9.52 -1.29
N LEU A 167 -2.94 10.79 -0.94
CA LEU A 167 -1.97 11.49 -0.12
C LEU A 167 -1.91 10.99 1.34
N ASP A 168 -2.91 10.21 1.76
CA ASP A 168 -2.98 9.67 3.13
C ASP A 168 -2.03 8.49 3.33
N ASN A 169 -1.57 7.84 2.27
CA ASN A 169 -0.69 6.69 2.36
C ASN A 169 0.55 6.82 1.46
N ASP A 170 1.59 6.10 1.86
CA ASP A 170 2.81 5.95 1.09
C ASP A 170 3.40 4.55 1.27
N TYR A 171 4.30 4.19 0.36
CA TYR A 171 4.80 2.82 0.23
C TYR A 171 6.32 2.77 0.10
N ILE A 172 6.87 1.68 0.64
CA ILE A 172 8.14 1.13 0.16
C ILE A 172 7.91 -0.27 -0.38
N ARG A 173 8.70 -0.66 -1.36
CA ARG A 173 8.56 -1.94 -2.07
C ARG A 173 9.89 -2.65 -2.22
N ALA A 174 9.83 -3.97 -2.29
CA ALA A 174 10.96 -4.77 -2.67
C ALA A 174 10.53 -5.85 -3.65
N ILE A 175 11.36 -6.14 -4.63
CA ILE A 175 11.21 -7.30 -5.51
C ILE A 175 11.98 -8.45 -4.86
N ILE A 176 11.34 -9.56 -4.66
CA ILE A 176 11.92 -10.75 -4.05
C ILE A 176 11.83 -11.95 -5.00
N ASN A 177 12.75 -12.90 -4.85
CA ASN A 177 12.78 -14.12 -5.67
C ASN A 177 13.17 -15.33 -4.80
N ARG A 178 12.44 -16.43 -4.96
CA ARG A 178 12.67 -17.69 -4.25
C ARG A 178 14.01 -18.36 -4.59
N LYS A 179 14.70 -17.94 -5.67
CA LYS A 179 16.07 -18.38 -5.96
C LYS A 179 17.08 -18.10 -4.85
N HIS A 180 16.84 -17.06 -4.05
CA HIS A 180 17.69 -16.70 -2.91
C HIS A 180 17.34 -17.44 -1.62
N GLY A 181 16.17 -18.07 -1.56
CA GLY A 181 15.66 -18.83 -0.43
C GLY A 181 14.14 -18.91 -0.47
N LYS A 182 13.59 -20.04 -0.03
CA LYS A 182 12.15 -20.33 -0.14
C LYS A 182 11.28 -19.46 0.78
N VAL A 183 11.86 -18.87 1.81
CA VAL A 183 11.18 -18.00 2.79
C VAL A 183 11.94 -16.72 2.93
N LEU A 184 11.25 -15.58 2.82
CA LEU A 184 11.79 -14.29 3.23
C LEU A 184 11.30 -13.97 4.64
N ILE A 185 12.19 -13.76 5.58
CA ILE A 185 11.86 -13.22 6.90
C ILE A 185 12.01 -11.71 6.87
N VAL A 186 10.93 -11.02 7.17
CA VAL A 186 10.90 -9.55 7.33
C VAL A 186 10.72 -9.22 8.80
N ARG A 187 11.62 -8.38 9.33
CA ARG A 187 11.60 -7.96 10.72
C ARG A 187 11.84 -6.46 10.84
N GLY A 188 11.07 -5.80 11.70
CA GLY A 188 11.22 -4.36 11.97
C GLY A 188 10.58 -3.97 13.29
N LYS A 189 10.84 -2.74 13.74
CA LYS A 189 10.09 -2.14 14.83
C LYS A 189 8.70 -1.76 14.33
N ALA A 190 7.65 -2.13 15.06
CA ALA A 190 6.29 -1.78 14.72
C ALA A 190 6.02 -0.32 15.12
N PRO A 191 5.51 0.53 14.20
CA PRO A 191 4.90 1.78 14.59
C PRO A 191 3.66 1.51 15.45
N THR A 192 3.40 2.36 16.43
CA THR A 192 2.18 2.26 17.23
C THR A 192 0.97 2.68 16.41
N THR A 193 -0.12 1.92 16.52
CA THR A 193 -1.40 2.17 15.86
C THR A 193 -2.56 1.99 16.84
N PRO A 194 -3.70 2.67 16.65
CA PRO A 194 -4.87 2.39 17.46
C PRO A 194 -5.48 1.05 17.05
N GLN A 195 -5.79 0.21 18.02
CA GLN A 195 -6.35 -1.14 17.81
C GLN A 195 -7.85 -1.06 17.43
N THR A 196 -8.15 -0.33 16.35
CA THR A 196 -9.53 0.02 15.99
C THR A 196 -10.34 -1.15 15.44
N TYR A 197 -9.69 -2.15 14.86
CA TYR A 197 -10.34 -3.39 14.46
C TYR A 197 -10.82 -4.18 15.68
N ASN A 198 -10.06 -4.15 16.76
CA ASN A 198 -10.42 -4.74 18.04
C ASN A 198 -11.27 -3.84 18.94
N GLY A 199 -11.74 -2.70 18.44
CA GLY A 199 -12.72 -1.86 19.11
C GLY A 199 -12.18 -0.66 19.88
N GLU A 200 -10.85 -0.42 19.88
CA GLU A 200 -10.29 0.78 20.52
C GLU A 200 -10.71 2.08 19.81
N SER A 201 -10.69 3.15 20.57
CA SER A 201 -10.95 4.51 20.07
C SER A 201 -9.78 5.01 19.19
N ILE A 202 -10.10 5.83 18.18
CA ILE A 202 -9.10 6.50 17.34
C ILE A 202 -8.34 7.60 18.10
N SER A 203 -8.75 7.94 19.30
CA SER A 203 -8.20 9.06 20.08
C SER A 203 -6.84 8.83 20.73
N SER A 204 -6.28 7.63 20.64
CA SER A 204 -4.96 7.34 21.19
C SER A 204 -3.86 8.06 20.38
N LYS A 205 -2.89 8.65 21.10
CA LYS A 205 -1.69 9.20 20.49
C LYS A 205 -0.83 8.05 19.97
N THR A 206 -0.80 7.85 18.66
CA THR A 206 -0.09 6.76 17.98
C THR A 206 0.77 7.31 16.84
N ASP A 207 1.77 6.55 16.41
CA ASP A 207 2.68 6.93 15.32
C ASP A 207 1.95 7.00 13.97
N LEU A 208 1.11 6.00 13.69
CA LEU A 208 0.35 5.87 12.45
C LEU A 208 -1.12 5.57 12.76
N ARG A 209 -1.99 5.84 11.78
CA ARG A 209 -3.36 5.35 11.81
C ARG A 209 -3.47 3.87 11.47
N TYR A 210 -2.58 3.39 10.58
CA TYR A 210 -2.60 2.04 10.02
C TYR A 210 -1.28 1.76 9.29
N TRP A 211 -0.83 0.51 9.31
CA TRP A 211 0.20 0.01 8.41
C TRP A 211 -0.11 -1.42 7.95
N SER A 212 0.45 -1.81 6.82
CA SER A 212 0.27 -3.15 6.27
C SER A 212 1.48 -3.60 5.46
N LEU A 213 1.63 -4.90 5.32
CA LEU A 213 2.55 -5.54 4.38
C LEU A 213 1.74 -6.43 3.46
N CYS A 214 1.85 -6.21 2.17
CA CYS A 214 1.16 -6.99 1.14
C CYS A 214 2.16 -7.73 0.27
N SER A 215 1.78 -8.91 -0.21
CA SER A 215 2.41 -9.59 -1.35
C SER A 215 1.61 -9.31 -2.61
N ASN A 216 2.31 -8.95 -3.67
CA ASN A 216 1.73 -8.58 -4.95
C ASN A 216 2.40 -9.43 -6.05
N GLN A 217 1.70 -9.67 -7.15
CA GLN A 217 2.31 -10.31 -8.31
C GLN A 217 3.37 -9.41 -8.93
N SER A 218 3.01 -8.57 -9.88
CA SER A 218 3.94 -7.67 -10.56
C SER A 218 3.43 -6.23 -10.62
N PHE A 219 4.29 -5.31 -11.06
CA PHE A 219 3.85 -3.95 -11.38
C PHE A 219 3.00 -3.89 -12.64
N VAL A 220 3.06 -4.90 -13.49
CA VAL A 220 2.34 -4.93 -14.77
C VAL A 220 0.85 -5.21 -14.55
N ASN A 221 0.53 -6.24 -13.78
CA ASN A 221 -0.85 -6.61 -13.50
C ASN A 221 -1.39 -5.99 -12.21
N THR A 222 -0.51 -5.48 -11.33
CA THR A 222 -0.85 -4.83 -10.05
C THR A 222 -1.73 -5.65 -9.11
N ARG A 223 -1.81 -6.96 -9.33
CA ARG A 223 -2.63 -7.85 -8.52
C ARG A 223 -2.04 -8.00 -7.13
N VAL A 224 -2.86 -7.73 -6.13
CA VAL A 224 -2.55 -8.05 -4.73
C VAL A 224 -2.91 -9.51 -4.48
N ASN A 225 -1.98 -10.28 -3.95
CA ASN A 225 -2.22 -11.66 -3.56
C ASN A 225 -2.83 -11.73 -2.16
N ASP A 226 -2.13 -11.16 -1.18
CA ASP A 226 -2.60 -11.10 0.19
C ASP A 226 -1.97 -9.92 0.95
N CYS A 227 -2.57 -9.55 2.08
CA CYS A 227 -2.10 -8.48 2.95
C CYS A 227 -2.24 -8.86 4.42
N LEU A 228 -1.23 -8.50 5.21
CA LEU A 228 -1.32 -8.45 6.66
C LEU A 228 -1.42 -7.00 7.11
N PHE A 229 -2.30 -6.69 8.03
CA PHE A 229 -2.40 -5.38 8.66
C PHE A 229 -1.89 -5.40 10.11
N ASP A 230 -1.64 -4.23 10.65
CA ASP A 230 -0.99 -4.01 11.93
C ASP A 230 -1.56 -4.85 13.11
N GLU A 231 -2.89 -4.95 13.23
CA GLU A 231 -3.52 -5.71 14.32
C GLU A 231 -3.49 -7.24 14.13
N GLU A 232 -3.10 -7.73 12.95
CA GLU A 232 -2.89 -9.16 12.68
C GLU A 232 -1.48 -9.64 12.97
N ILE A 233 -0.53 -8.71 13.02
CA ILE A 233 0.89 -9.02 13.12
C ILE A 233 1.30 -9.02 14.59
N PRO A 234 1.78 -10.15 15.15
CA PRO A 234 2.25 -10.20 16.52
C PRO A 234 3.49 -9.34 16.71
N VAL A 235 3.49 -8.55 17.78
CA VAL A 235 4.61 -7.69 18.19
C VAL A 235 5.16 -8.20 19.52
N ASN A 236 6.45 -8.40 19.59
CA ASN A 236 7.10 -8.86 20.82
C ASN A 236 7.22 -7.73 21.86
N LYS A 237 7.64 -8.08 23.10
CA LYS A 237 7.80 -7.14 24.23
C LYS A 237 8.74 -5.95 23.94
N ASN A 238 9.59 -6.06 22.94
CA ASN A 238 10.55 -5.01 22.55
C ASN A 238 10.00 -4.16 21.38
N GLY A 239 8.76 -4.36 20.95
CA GLY A 239 8.11 -3.62 19.88
C GLY A 239 8.50 -4.07 18.47
N PHE A 240 9.03 -5.29 18.29
CA PHE A 240 9.42 -5.81 16.97
C PHE A 240 8.43 -6.86 16.47
N TYR A 241 8.11 -6.76 15.18
CA TYR A 241 7.37 -7.79 14.44
C TYR A 241 8.32 -8.71 13.68
N THR A 242 7.84 -9.90 13.38
CA THR A 242 8.49 -10.87 12.48
C THR A 242 7.44 -11.45 11.55
N ILE A 243 7.68 -11.42 10.25
CA ILE A 243 6.78 -11.93 9.21
C ILE A 243 7.57 -12.88 8.33
N ALA A 244 7.06 -14.10 8.15
CA ALA A 244 7.55 -15.05 7.15
C ALA A 244 6.73 -14.89 5.87
N ILE A 245 7.38 -14.77 4.73
CA ILE A 245 6.77 -14.67 3.41
C ILE A 245 7.22 -15.86 2.59
N SER A 246 6.29 -16.66 2.12
CA SER A 246 6.57 -17.88 1.34
C SER A 246 5.34 -18.31 0.56
N ARG A 247 5.49 -19.26 -0.36
CA ARG A 247 4.38 -20.07 -0.83
C ARG A 247 3.84 -20.95 0.30
N VAL A 248 2.64 -21.50 0.09
CA VAL A 248 1.96 -22.37 1.08
C VAL A 248 2.81 -23.59 1.40
N GLU A 249 3.38 -24.25 0.38
CA GLU A 249 4.20 -25.45 0.53
C GLU A 249 5.51 -25.24 1.28
N ASP A 250 6.02 -24.01 1.26
CA ASP A 250 7.27 -23.61 1.92
C ASP A 250 7.03 -22.90 3.27
N ARG A 251 5.78 -22.89 3.76
CA ARG A 251 5.45 -22.23 5.03
C ARG A 251 6.16 -22.93 6.19
N PRO A 252 6.99 -22.22 6.99
CA PRO A 252 7.58 -22.78 8.19
C PRO A 252 6.49 -23.15 9.21
N ARG A 253 6.64 -24.27 9.91
CA ARG A 253 5.64 -24.75 10.90
C ARG A 253 5.43 -23.76 12.05
N ASN A 254 6.48 -23.00 12.39
CA ASN A 254 6.45 -21.97 13.43
C ASN A 254 6.02 -20.57 12.91
N ALA A 255 5.66 -20.43 11.65
CA ALA A 255 5.08 -19.19 11.12
C ALA A 255 3.60 -19.06 11.54
N THR A 256 3.38 -18.85 12.83
CA THR A 256 2.09 -18.69 13.49
C THR A 256 2.12 -17.57 14.53
N LYS A 257 0.96 -17.01 14.83
CA LYS A 257 0.83 -15.93 15.83
C LYS A 257 1.25 -16.40 17.23
N GLU A 258 0.98 -17.65 17.55
CA GLU A 258 1.33 -18.28 18.83
C GLU A 258 2.86 -18.35 19.02
N CYS A 259 3.60 -18.54 17.94
CA CYS A 259 5.06 -18.47 17.92
C CYS A 259 5.62 -17.04 17.76
N GLY A 260 4.76 -16.03 17.76
CA GLY A 260 5.17 -14.62 17.61
C GLY A 260 5.58 -14.23 16.19
N MET A 261 5.15 -15.00 15.18
CA MET A 261 5.45 -14.77 13.77
C MET A 261 4.17 -14.74 12.94
N ALA A 262 3.99 -13.69 12.14
CA ALA A 262 2.94 -13.68 11.12
C ALA A 262 3.42 -14.41 9.86
N TRP A 263 2.49 -14.92 9.07
CA TRP A 263 2.78 -15.49 7.76
C TRP A 263 2.00 -14.77 6.67
N LEU A 264 2.70 -14.38 5.61
CA LEU A 264 2.13 -13.73 4.42
C LEU A 264 2.37 -14.64 3.21
N PRO A 265 1.32 -15.19 2.59
CA PRO A 265 1.47 -16.01 1.41
C PRO A 265 1.90 -15.17 0.21
N MET A 266 2.80 -15.69 -0.62
CA MET A 266 3.05 -15.21 -1.96
C MET A 266 2.25 -16.02 -2.98
N ALA A 267 1.97 -15.44 -4.16
CA ALA A 267 1.22 -16.13 -5.20
C ALA A 267 1.99 -17.34 -5.75
N ASP A 268 1.26 -18.42 -6.06
CA ASP A 268 1.85 -19.65 -6.61
C ASP A 268 2.40 -19.45 -8.03
N ASP A 269 1.80 -18.50 -8.77
CA ASP A 269 2.20 -18.08 -10.11
C ASP A 269 3.20 -16.89 -10.11
N GLY A 270 3.78 -16.60 -8.95
CA GLY A 270 4.82 -15.60 -8.78
C GLY A 270 4.39 -14.20 -9.20
N ASP A 271 5.05 -13.62 -10.22
CA ASP A 271 4.69 -12.32 -10.76
C ASP A 271 3.43 -12.35 -11.66
N GLY A 272 2.90 -13.55 -11.91
CA GLY A 272 1.71 -13.80 -12.72
C GLY A 272 1.91 -13.60 -14.22
N MET A 273 3.16 -13.44 -14.69
CA MET A 273 3.45 -13.14 -16.10
C MET A 273 4.70 -13.84 -16.63
N PHE A 274 5.86 -13.72 -15.99
CA PHE A 274 7.15 -14.11 -16.55
C PHE A 274 7.98 -15.01 -15.65
N ASP A 275 7.90 -14.84 -14.34
CA ASP A 275 8.72 -15.57 -13.38
C ASP A 275 7.85 -16.01 -12.17
N GLU A 276 7.62 -17.31 -12.09
CA GLU A 276 6.82 -17.89 -11.02
C GLU A 276 7.46 -17.76 -9.63
N ASP A 277 8.76 -17.50 -9.54
CA ASP A 277 9.49 -17.37 -8.29
C ASP A 277 9.65 -15.90 -7.83
N VAL A 278 9.24 -14.92 -8.66
CA VAL A 278 9.30 -13.49 -8.35
C VAL A 278 7.98 -13.02 -7.75
N THR A 279 8.05 -12.16 -6.74
CA THR A 279 6.91 -11.41 -6.22
C THR A 279 7.35 -10.04 -5.72
N ILE A 280 6.40 -9.12 -5.60
CA ILE A 280 6.63 -7.79 -5.02
C ILE A 280 6.01 -7.75 -3.64
N ILE A 281 6.78 -7.33 -2.66
CA ILE A 281 6.27 -7.00 -1.34
C ILE A 281 6.15 -5.49 -1.18
N GLN A 282 5.05 -5.04 -0.58
CA GLN A 282 4.74 -3.63 -0.44
C GLN A 282 4.36 -3.31 1.01
N PHE A 283 5.19 -2.49 1.64
CA PHE A 283 4.97 -1.98 2.98
C PHE A 283 4.33 -0.60 2.92
N ARG A 284 3.25 -0.40 3.67
CA ARG A 284 2.43 0.82 3.65
C ARG A 284 2.40 1.49 5.01
N HIS A 285 2.58 2.80 5.03
CA HIS A 285 2.20 3.67 6.14
C HIS A 285 1.00 4.53 5.76
N MET A 286 0.06 4.70 6.67
CA MET A 286 -1.12 5.53 6.46
C MET A 286 -1.31 6.51 7.60
N LEU A 287 -1.58 7.78 7.23
CA LEU A 287 -1.91 8.87 8.14
C LEU A 287 -0.96 8.95 9.35
N PRO A 288 0.31 9.26 9.10
CA PRO A 288 1.29 9.41 10.18
C PRO A 288 0.94 10.62 11.06
N ALA A 289 1.20 10.49 12.35
CA ALA A 289 1.20 11.64 13.24
C ALA A 289 2.26 12.66 12.79
N ASN A 290 1.98 13.94 12.99
CA ASN A 290 2.86 15.02 12.53
C ASN A 290 4.26 14.93 13.14
N ASP A 291 4.36 14.47 14.38
CA ASP A 291 5.58 14.31 15.17
C ASP A 291 6.30 12.96 14.93
N PHE A 292 5.70 12.02 14.21
CA PHE A 292 6.34 10.77 13.83
C PHE A 292 7.31 10.96 12.67
N LYS A 293 8.59 11.11 12.99
CA LYS A 293 9.65 11.43 12.03
C LYS A 293 10.07 10.27 11.12
N HIS A 294 9.70 9.03 11.47
CA HIS A 294 10.11 7.79 10.79
C HIS A 294 9.07 7.28 9.79
N ALA A 295 8.07 8.09 9.45
CA ALA A 295 7.07 7.73 8.46
C ALA A 295 7.65 7.67 7.04
N ILE A 296 7.16 6.75 6.20
CA ILE A 296 7.52 6.67 4.79
C ILE A 296 7.24 8.00 4.08
N GLN A 297 6.18 8.71 4.47
CA GLN A 297 5.82 10.04 3.94
C GLN A 297 6.88 11.13 4.18
N LYS A 298 7.85 10.88 5.06
CA LYS A 298 8.97 11.81 5.33
C LYS A 298 10.20 11.52 4.47
N VAL A 299 10.19 10.43 3.73
CA VAL A 299 11.27 10.06 2.81
C VAL A 299 11.04 10.76 1.49
N MET A 300 11.89 11.68 1.12
CA MET A 300 11.74 12.45 -0.12
C MET A 300 12.55 11.86 -1.28
N MET A 301 13.64 11.17 -0.98
CA MET A 301 14.56 10.59 -1.96
C MET A 301 14.98 9.18 -1.53
N GLN A 302 15.35 8.35 -2.51
CA GLN A 302 15.71 6.95 -2.27
C GLN A 302 16.86 6.76 -1.27
N ASP A 303 17.87 7.59 -1.33
CA ASP A 303 19.05 7.53 -0.45
C ASP A 303 18.75 7.87 1.01
N GLN A 304 17.64 8.57 1.27
CA GLN A 304 17.20 8.95 2.62
C GLN A 304 16.42 7.83 3.33
N LEU A 305 16.00 6.79 2.59
CA LEU A 305 15.07 5.78 3.08
C LEU A 305 15.51 5.15 4.41
N GLU A 306 16.71 4.63 4.47
CA GLU A 306 17.22 3.96 5.67
C GLU A 306 17.41 4.93 6.85
N THR A 307 17.90 6.13 6.57
CA THR A 307 18.14 7.15 7.60
C THR A 307 16.84 7.67 8.20
N VAL A 308 15.85 7.97 7.37
CA VAL A 308 14.56 8.50 7.82
C VAL A 308 13.78 7.43 8.57
N MET A 309 13.64 6.24 8.01
CA MET A 309 12.88 5.17 8.67
C MET A 309 13.62 4.62 9.91
N GLY A 310 14.94 4.65 9.94
CA GLY A 310 15.75 4.27 11.10
C GLY A 310 15.38 2.87 11.64
N PRO A 311 15.00 2.75 12.94
CA PRO A 311 14.65 1.46 13.53
C PRO A 311 13.37 0.82 12.97
N TYR A 312 12.54 1.58 12.28
CA TYR A 312 11.30 1.12 11.64
C TYR A 312 11.53 0.61 10.22
N MET A 313 12.75 0.78 9.68
CA MET A 313 13.11 0.21 8.38
C MET A 313 13.05 -1.32 8.45
N PRO A 314 12.20 -1.99 7.65
CA PRO A 314 12.11 -3.44 7.66
C PRO A 314 13.40 -4.06 7.10
N LYS A 315 14.01 -4.95 7.89
CA LYS A 315 15.14 -5.76 7.45
C LYS A 315 14.63 -7.11 6.98
N ALA A 316 15.18 -7.61 5.89
CA ALA A 316 14.73 -8.83 5.29
C ALA A 316 15.92 -9.79 5.03
N ARG A 317 15.66 -11.10 5.19
CA ARG A 317 16.64 -12.17 4.99
C ARG A 317 15.99 -13.40 4.38
N TYR A 318 16.60 -13.93 3.33
CA TYR A 318 16.20 -15.21 2.74
C TYR A 318 16.69 -16.40 3.56
N LEU A 319 15.82 -17.38 3.74
CA LEU A 319 16.08 -18.62 4.48
C LEU A 319 15.35 -19.78 3.82
N MET A 320 15.75 -21.01 4.20
CA MET A 320 14.96 -22.21 3.96
C MET A 320 13.99 -22.44 5.14
N PRO A 321 12.84 -23.13 4.95
CA PRO A 321 11.86 -23.35 6.02
C PRO A 321 12.47 -23.93 7.31
N ASN A 322 13.35 -24.94 7.20
CA ASN A 322 14.04 -25.54 8.36
C ASN A 322 14.98 -24.55 9.09
N GLN A 323 15.59 -23.62 8.36
CA GLN A 323 16.41 -22.57 8.97
C GLN A 323 15.54 -21.59 9.76
N VAL A 324 14.34 -21.25 9.26
CA VAL A 324 13.39 -20.42 10.01
C VAL A 324 12.99 -21.10 11.32
N GLU A 325 12.65 -22.38 11.26
CA GLU A 325 12.30 -23.16 12.46
C GLU A 325 13.43 -23.21 13.49
N THR A 326 14.68 -23.25 13.03
CA THR A 326 15.87 -23.27 13.90
C THR A 326 16.19 -21.91 14.50
N PHE A 327 16.16 -20.84 13.68
CA PHE A 327 16.56 -19.48 14.11
C PHE A 327 15.48 -18.75 14.89
N PHE A 328 14.22 -19.14 14.72
CA PHE A 328 13.08 -18.54 15.39
C PHE A 328 12.25 -19.64 16.10
N PRO A 329 12.81 -20.33 17.08
CA PRO A 329 12.08 -21.42 17.72
C PRO A 329 10.81 -20.89 18.37
N CYS A 330 9.73 -21.67 18.26
CA CYS A 330 8.50 -21.40 18.98
C CYS A 330 8.78 -21.62 20.47
N SER A 331 8.75 -20.53 21.24
CA SER A 331 8.86 -20.66 22.70
C SER A 331 7.65 -21.42 23.19
N ASN A 332 7.82 -22.64 23.66
CA ASN A 332 6.77 -23.34 24.40
C ASN A 332 6.39 -22.43 25.58
N LYS A 333 5.16 -21.90 25.56
CA LYS A 333 4.57 -21.22 26.70
C LYS A 333 4.20 -22.21 27.76
#